data_1696485ec77ac455728a708395852565
#
_entry.id   1696485ec77ac455728a708395852565
#
_cell.length_a   1.000
_cell.length_b   1.000
_cell.length_c   1.000
_cell.angle_alpha   90.00
_cell.angle_beta   90.00
_cell.angle_gamma   90.00
#
_symmetry.space_group_name_H-M   'P 1'
#
loop_
_entity.id
_entity.type
_entity.pdbx_description
1 polymer ?
#
loop_
_entity_poly.entity_id
_entity_poly.type
_entity_poly.pdbx_seq_one_letter_code
_entity_poly.pdbx_strand_id
1 'polypeptide(L)'
;DKTKPTSGTKQETATTTGQTTYAGVYTIPLKSAVNLKPGTSYSVVVTTDTPAVDLEAAMTGDINDNNEMVWENHVSSDNTASYYFYGTGLAYSRNWNYQNVYGNFCIKAFTANNVEKDSEKLVGRSLTLKDNIDMNYYMELPESIKSNSNAYMEFTVNNSRPYKVSVNDAIPVEKNGKVIYKFACPLNAAQMSDTVKAKMVVDGNSGNEYTYSVKEYATELLSKSNEYPAETIKLVKALLNYGTAAQSFFKYNTDKPANAGLSDTDKAVAAADFEEYKAVIKTDSANGQSNGLTYYGSSLI
;
A
#
# COMPACT_ATOMS: atom_id res chain seq x y z
N ASP A 1 -3.25 -33.18 -5.74
CA ASP A 1 -2.34 -34.18 -6.31
C ASP A 1 -2.07 -33.83 -7.76
N LYS A 2 -0.80 -33.55 -8.11
CA LYS A 2 -0.39 -33.13 -9.46
C LYS A 2 -0.62 -34.21 -10.53
N THR A 3 -0.77 -35.47 -10.13
CA THR A 3 -1.07 -36.57 -11.04
C THR A 3 -2.56 -36.81 -11.24
N LYS A 4 -3.40 -36.09 -10.49
CA LYS A 4 -4.86 -36.20 -10.53
C LYS A 4 -5.44 -34.78 -10.57
N PRO A 5 -5.52 -34.13 -11.72
CA PRO A 5 -5.93 -32.74 -11.87
C PRO A 5 -7.33 -32.43 -11.34
N THR A 6 -8.18 -33.45 -11.19
CA THR A 6 -9.53 -33.31 -10.65
C THR A 6 -9.63 -33.67 -9.15
N SER A 7 -8.50 -33.89 -8.47
CA SER A 7 -8.48 -34.23 -7.03
C SER A 7 -8.68 -33.03 -6.10
N GLY A 8 -8.70 -31.83 -6.62
CA GLY A 8 -8.92 -30.61 -5.86
C GLY A 8 -10.41 -30.38 -5.54
N THR A 9 -10.66 -29.40 -4.67
CA THR A 9 -12.04 -28.97 -4.39
C THR A 9 -12.54 -28.05 -5.48
N LYS A 10 -13.65 -28.41 -6.13
CA LYS A 10 -14.30 -27.58 -7.15
C LYS A 10 -14.80 -26.28 -6.53
N GLN A 11 -14.48 -25.17 -7.17
CA GLN A 11 -14.93 -23.83 -6.78
C GLN A 11 -16.23 -23.50 -7.47
N GLU A 12 -17.36 -23.95 -6.90
CA GLU A 12 -18.70 -23.83 -7.50
C GLU A 12 -19.10 -22.37 -7.75
N THR A 13 -18.74 -21.45 -6.85
CA THR A 13 -19.03 -20.02 -6.98
C THR A 13 -18.27 -19.37 -8.14
N ALA A 14 -17.15 -19.94 -8.55
CA ALA A 14 -16.35 -19.46 -9.67
C ALA A 14 -16.71 -20.12 -11.00
N THR A 15 -17.51 -21.20 -10.99
CA THR A 15 -17.91 -21.92 -12.21
C THR A 15 -18.81 -21.06 -13.07
N THR A 16 -18.44 -20.93 -14.34
CA THR A 16 -19.24 -20.23 -15.36
C THR A 16 -19.64 -21.19 -16.48
N THR A 17 -20.75 -20.92 -17.12
CA THR A 17 -21.27 -21.66 -18.29
C THR A 17 -21.67 -20.66 -19.37
N GLY A 18 -21.52 -21.03 -20.61
CA GLY A 18 -21.89 -20.20 -21.75
C GLY A 18 -21.93 -21.00 -23.05
N GLN A 19 -22.23 -20.33 -24.14
CA GLN A 19 -22.23 -20.88 -25.49
C GLN A 19 -21.38 -20.00 -26.39
N THR A 20 -20.65 -20.62 -27.31
CA THR A 20 -19.91 -19.92 -28.37
C THR A 20 -20.54 -20.25 -29.70
N THR A 21 -20.75 -19.26 -30.55
CA THR A 21 -21.40 -19.44 -31.86
C THR A 21 -20.39 -19.78 -32.95
N TYR A 22 -19.16 -19.35 -32.80
CA TYR A 22 -18.09 -19.49 -33.78
C TYR A 22 -16.84 -20.09 -33.14
N ALA A 23 -15.99 -20.72 -33.97
CA ALA A 23 -14.64 -21.07 -33.55
C ALA A 23 -13.82 -19.80 -33.32
N GLY A 24 -12.94 -19.82 -32.29
CA GLY A 24 -12.11 -18.66 -31.98
C GLY A 24 -11.53 -18.73 -30.56
N VAL A 25 -10.75 -17.72 -30.22
CA VAL A 25 -10.18 -17.55 -28.87
C VAL A 25 -11.12 -16.69 -28.03
N TYR A 26 -11.52 -17.20 -26.87
CA TYR A 26 -12.45 -16.54 -25.96
C TYR A 26 -11.83 -16.31 -24.61
N THR A 27 -11.99 -15.10 -24.07
CA THR A 27 -11.74 -14.83 -22.66
C THR A 27 -13.05 -14.99 -21.89
N ILE A 28 -13.12 -16.01 -21.05
CA ILE A 28 -14.32 -16.36 -20.30
C ILE A 28 -14.14 -15.91 -18.86
N PRO A 29 -14.88 -14.87 -18.38
CA PRO A 29 -14.81 -14.45 -16.99
C PRO A 29 -15.44 -15.52 -16.09
N LEU A 30 -14.79 -15.83 -14.97
CA LEU A 30 -15.39 -16.62 -13.91
C LEU A 30 -16.50 -15.82 -13.21
N LYS A 31 -17.52 -16.48 -12.65
CA LYS A 31 -18.58 -15.80 -11.87
C LYS A 31 -18.03 -15.03 -10.67
N SER A 32 -16.99 -15.56 -10.05
CA SER A 32 -16.25 -14.88 -8.98
C SER A 32 -14.77 -15.21 -9.09
N ALA A 33 -13.93 -14.31 -8.60
CA ALA A 33 -12.50 -14.56 -8.52
C ALA A 33 -12.19 -15.69 -7.52
N VAL A 34 -11.17 -16.49 -7.82
CA VAL A 34 -10.64 -17.51 -6.90
C VAL A 34 -9.34 -17.03 -6.31
N ASN A 35 -9.28 -16.94 -4.99
CA ASN A 35 -8.05 -16.59 -4.27
C ASN A 35 -7.05 -17.75 -4.34
N LEU A 36 -5.97 -17.54 -5.04
CA LEU A 36 -4.86 -18.49 -5.15
C LEU A 36 -3.75 -18.08 -4.19
N LYS A 37 -3.34 -19.00 -3.30
CA LYS A 37 -2.16 -18.77 -2.45
C LYS A 37 -0.89 -19.07 -3.24
N PRO A 38 0.19 -18.31 -3.08
CA PRO A 38 1.48 -18.63 -3.68
C PRO A 38 1.90 -20.07 -3.39
N GLY A 39 2.42 -20.75 -4.41
CA GLY A 39 2.85 -22.14 -4.29
C GLY A 39 1.73 -23.19 -4.31
N THR A 40 0.46 -22.81 -4.38
CA THR A 40 -0.67 -23.75 -4.52
C THR A 40 -0.86 -24.16 -5.98
N SER A 41 -1.01 -25.45 -6.22
CA SER A 41 -1.39 -25.95 -7.54
C SER A 41 -2.91 -25.87 -7.71
N TYR A 42 -3.35 -25.48 -8.90
CA TYR A 42 -4.76 -25.46 -9.29
C TYR A 42 -4.91 -26.06 -10.68
N SER A 43 -6.13 -26.45 -11.02
CA SER A 43 -6.48 -26.89 -12.37
C SER A 43 -7.69 -26.11 -12.90
N VAL A 44 -7.66 -25.82 -14.19
CA VAL A 44 -8.81 -25.28 -14.94
C VAL A 44 -9.44 -26.46 -15.65
N VAL A 45 -10.73 -26.69 -15.38
CA VAL A 45 -11.48 -27.76 -16.01
C VAL A 45 -12.48 -27.14 -16.98
N VAL A 46 -12.37 -27.50 -18.26
CA VAL A 46 -13.29 -27.11 -19.32
C VAL A 46 -14.07 -28.34 -19.73
N THR A 47 -15.41 -28.23 -19.78
CA THR A 47 -16.30 -29.26 -20.30
C THR A 47 -17.05 -28.66 -21.50
N THR A 48 -16.99 -29.35 -22.63
CA THR A 48 -17.68 -28.96 -23.87
C THR A 48 -18.57 -30.08 -24.34
N ASP A 49 -19.71 -29.73 -24.94
CA ASP A 49 -20.63 -30.72 -25.53
C ASP A 49 -20.07 -31.32 -26.82
N THR A 50 -19.19 -30.59 -27.49
CA THR A 50 -18.45 -31.04 -28.66
C THR A 50 -16.95 -30.98 -28.37
N PRO A 51 -16.16 -31.99 -28.77
CA PRO A 51 -14.70 -31.99 -28.55
C PRO A 51 -14.05 -30.98 -29.49
N ALA A 52 -13.89 -29.73 -29.00
CA ALA A 52 -13.39 -28.62 -29.78
C ALA A 52 -12.51 -27.71 -28.95
N VAL A 53 -11.49 -28.29 -28.30
CA VAL A 53 -10.43 -27.51 -27.70
C VAL A 53 -9.14 -27.80 -28.47
N ASP A 54 -8.60 -26.78 -29.10
CA ASP A 54 -7.38 -26.90 -29.87
C ASP A 54 -6.18 -27.20 -28.99
N LEU A 55 -5.24 -27.98 -29.54
CA LEU A 55 -3.92 -28.17 -28.97
C LEU A 55 -2.98 -27.10 -29.50
N GLU A 56 -2.26 -26.46 -28.62
CA GLU A 56 -1.09 -25.67 -28.96
C GLU A 56 0.05 -26.65 -29.25
N ALA A 57 0.25 -26.95 -30.53
CA ALA A 57 1.27 -27.86 -30.99
C ALA A 57 2.56 -27.10 -31.33
N ALA A 58 3.68 -27.59 -30.85
CA ALA A 58 4.99 -27.08 -31.20
C ALA A 58 5.75 -28.09 -32.02
N MET A 59 6.18 -27.71 -33.24
CA MET A 59 7.07 -28.50 -34.07
C MET A 59 8.49 -28.00 -33.88
N THR A 60 9.43 -28.92 -33.75
CA THR A 60 10.84 -28.60 -33.54
C THR A 60 11.61 -28.35 -34.86
N GLY A 61 11.03 -28.68 -36.00
CA GLY A 61 11.60 -28.42 -37.30
C GLY A 61 10.77 -29.04 -38.42
N ASP A 62 11.11 -28.69 -39.63
CA ASP A 62 10.56 -29.26 -40.84
C ASP A 62 11.70 -29.64 -41.81
N ILE A 63 11.50 -30.68 -42.56
CA ILE A 63 12.46 -31.15 -43.58
C ILE A 63 11.81 -31.11 -44.96
N ASN A 64 12.59 -30.70 -45.96
CA ASN A 64 12.16 -30.74 -47.38
C ASN A 64 12.23 -32.15 -47.97
N ASP A 65 11.79 -32.31 -49.22
CA ASP A 65 11.82 -33.58 -49.97
C ASP A 65 13.22 -34.15 -50.12
N ASN A 66 14.27 -33.34 -49.98
CA ASN A 66 15.67 -33.75 -50.02
C ASN A 66 16.23 -34.15 -48.65
N ASN A 67 15.39 -34.20 -47.62
CA ASN A 67 15.78 -34.49 -46.23
C ASN A 67 16.68 -33.40 -45.61
N GLU A 68 16.61 -32.17 -46.09
CA GLU A 68 17.33 -31.03 -45.54
C GLU A 68 16.42 -30.26 -44.58
N MET A 69 16.95 -29.82 -43.42
CA MET A 69 16.25 -29.00 -42.47
C MET A 69 15.91 -27.64 -43.08
N VAL A 70 14.63 -27.34 -43.23
CA VAL A 70 14.13 -26.07 -43.77
C VAL A 70 14.10 -24.99 -42.71
N TRP A 71 13.66 -25.37 -41.49
CA TRP A 71 13.67 -24.51 -40.31
C TRP A 71 13.76 -25.36 -39.05
N GLU A 72 14.32 -24.78 -38.01
CA GLU A 72 14.40 -25.35 -36.68
C GLU A 72 13.89 -24.35 -35.69
N ASN A 73 13.07 -24.82 -34.76
CA ASN A 73 12.54 -24.01 -33.66
C ASN A 73 12.73 -24.76 -32.35
N HIS A 74 13.28 -24.08 -31.35
CA HIS A 74 13.45 -24.64 -30.02
C HIS A 74 12.21 -24.34 -29.18
N VAL A 75 11.28 -25.27 -29.13
CA VAL A 75 10.06 -25.17 -28.33
C VAL A 75 10.07 -26.22 -27.25
N SER A 76 9.79 -25.81 -26.03
CA SER A 76 9.54 -26.71 -24.91
C SER A 76 8.11 -26.55 -24.42
N SER A 77 7.41 -27.65 -24.23
CA SER A 77 6.12 -27.69 -23.52
C SER A 77 6.26 -28.51 -22.24
N ASP A 78 5.59 -28.08 -21.16
CA ASP A 78 5.45 -28.93 -19.99
C ASP A 78 4.41 -30.03 -20.31
N ASN A 79 4.90 -31.20 -20.64
CA ASN A 79 4.07 -32.36 -20.99
C ASN A 79 3.31 -32.96 -19.81
N THR A 80 3.40 -32.33 -18.63
CA THR A 80 2.63 -32.73 -17.42
C THR A 80 1.55 -31.72 -17.06
N ALA A 81 1.38 -30.64 -17.81
CA ALA A 81 0.47 -29.54 -17.47
C ALA A 81 -0.96 -29.69 -18.02
N SER A 82 -1.17 -30.52 -19.05
CA SER A 82 -2.47 -30.68 -19.70
C SER A 82 -2.97 -32.12 -19.69
N TYR A 83 -4.27 -32.27 -19.48
CA TYR A 83 -4.95 -33.55 -19.38
C TYR A 83 -6.26 -33.49 -20.16
N TYR A 84 -6.72 -34.60 -20.66
CA TYR A 84 -8.07 -34.76 -21.22
C TYR A 84 -8.73 -36.04 -20.69
N PHE A 85 -10.03 -36.02 -20.65
CA PHE A 85 -10.82 -37.19 -20.26
C PHE A 85 -11.32 -37.88 -21.53
N TYR A 86 -10.96 -39.15 -21.70
CA TYR A 86 -11.38 -39.93 -22.85
C TYR A 86 -12.01 -41.24 -22.37
N GLY A 87 -13.29 -41.42 -22.69
CA GLY A 87 -14.05 -42.59 -22.26
C GLY A 87 -14.17 -42.68 -20.75
N THR A 88 -13.64 -43.74 -20.17
CA THR A 88 -13.66 -43.99 -18.71
C THR A 88 -12.36 -43.62 -17.99
N GLY A 89 -11.38 -43.05 -18.72
CA GLY A 89 -10.05 -42.79 -18.19
C GLY A 89 -9.56 -41.36 -18.41
N LEU A 90 -8.71 -40.87 -17.51
CA LEU A 90 -7.97 -39.65 -17.67
C LEU A 90 -6.66 -39.95 -18.42
N ALA A 91 -6.44 -39.25 -19.53
CA ALA A 91 -5.22 -39.36 -20.30
C ALA A 91 -4.45 -38.04 -20.29
N TYR A 92 -3.12 -38.12 -20.38
CA TYR A 92 -2.28 -36.96 -20.54
C TYR A 92 -2.26 -36.51 -22.00
N SER A 93 -2.24 -35.21 -22.24
CA SER A 93 -2.06 -34.65 -23.60
C SER A 93 -0.78 -35.13 -24.26
N ARG A 94 0.28 -35.39 -23.47
CA ARG A 94 1.55 -35.99 -23.94
C ARG A 94 1.38 -37.36 -24.58
N ASN A 95 0.34 -38.08 -24.28
CA ASN A 95 0.07 -39.38 -24.89
C ASN A 95 -0.44 -39.24 -26.33
N TRP A 96 -0.69 -38.03 -26.78
CA TRP A 96 -1.02 -37.73 -28.14
C TRP A 96 0.26 -37.48 -28.94
N ASN A 97 1.09 -38.53 -28.99
CA ASN A 97 2.33 -38.51 -29.74
C ASN A 97 2.07 -38.92 -31.20
N TYR A 98 1.78 -37.94 -32.01
CA TYR A 98 1.82 -38.14 -33.46
C TYR A 98 3.01 -37.38 -34.01
N GLN A 99 4.03 -38.09 -34.50
CA GLN A 99 5.20 -37.52 -35.17
C GLN A 99 6.00 -36.49 -34.36
N ASN A 100 6.28 -36.76 -33.08
CA ASN A 100 7.06 -35.84 -32.22
C ASN A 100 6.43 -34.47 -32.00
N VAL A 101 5.11 -34.36 -32.12
CA VAL A 101 4.38 -33.16 -31.76
C VAL A 101 4.03 -33.20 -30.26
N TYR A 102 4.54 -32.23 -29.51
CA TYR A 102 4.22 -32.02 -28.12
C TYR A 102 3.25 -30.85 -28.01
N GLY A 103 2.20 -30.98 -27.21
CA GLY A 103 1.22 -29.90 -27.11
C GLY A 103 0.51 -29.83 -25.77
N ASN A 104 0.13 -28.63 -25.39
CA ASN A 104 -0.80 -28.36 -24.34
C ASN A 104 -2.14 -27.90 -24.95
N PHE A 105 -3.23 -28.08 -24.22
CA PHE A 105 -4.49 -27.45 -24.64
C PHE A 105 -4.36 -25.94 -24.59
N CYS A 106 -4.96 -25.24 -25.55
CA CYS A 106 -5.01 -23.78 -25.62
C CYS A 106 -5.92 -23.19 -24.53
N ILE A 107 -5.68 -23.57 -23.26
CA ILE A 107 -6.40 -23.09 -22.09
C ILE A 107 -5.42 -22.32 -21.22
N LYS A 108 -5.64 -21.02 -21.09
CA LYS A 108 -4.81 -20.13 -20.28
C LYS A 108 -5.64 -19.51 -19.15
N ALA A 109 -5.22 -19.71 -17.91
CA ALA A 109 -5.79 -18.99 -16.78
C ALA A 109 -5.07 -17.64 -16.61
N PHE A 110 -5.84 -16.57 -16.64
CA PHE A 110 -5.33 -15.24 -16.34
C PHE A 110 -5.55 -14.98 -14.85
N THR A 111 -4.47 -14.79 -14.13
CA THR A 111 -4.50 -14.30 -12.75
C THR A 111 -4.28 -12.81 -12.78
N ALA A 112 -5.23 -12.05 -12.28
CA ALA A 112 -4.97 -10.65 -11.96
C ALA A 112 -4.33 -10.61 -10.58
N ASN A 113 -3.30 -9.79 -10.41
CA ASN A 113 -2.80 -9.40 -9.07
C ASN A 113 -3.83 -8.49 -8.33
N ASN A 114 -5.03 -8.40 -8.86
CA ASN A 114 -6.21 -7.86 -8.21
C ASN A 114 -6.94 -8.96 -7.46
N VAL A 115 -6.29 -9.56 -6.52
CA VAL A 115 -6.97 -9.65 -5.25
C VAL A 115 -7.39 -8.21 -4.98
N GLU A 116 -8.67 -7.89 -4.70
CA GLU A 116 -8.92 -6.86 -3.69
C GLU A 116 -8.01 -7.32 -2.56
N LYS A 117 -6.81 -6.77 -2.57
CA LYS A 117 -5.88 -6.94 -1.50
C LYS A 117 -6.71 -6.39 -0.38
N ASP A 118 -7.03 -7.21 0.61
CA ASP A 118 -7.31 -6.72 1.93
C ASP A 118 -6.18 -5.75 2.20
N SER A 119 -6.28 -4.57 1.60
CA SER A 119 -5.22 -3.59 1.60
C SER A 119 -5.48 -2.67 2.75
N GLU A 120 -4.42 -2.20 3.32
CA GLU A 120 -4.49 -1.12 4.28
C GLU A 120 -5.30 0.05 3.72
N LYS A 121 -6.14 0.64 4.56
CA LYS A 121 -6.92 1.81 4.20
C LYS A 121 -6.63 2.94 5.16
N LEU A 122 -6.20 4.08 4.64
CA LEU A 122 -6.10 5.30 5.42
C LEU A 122 -7.51 5.83 5.72
N VAL A 123 -7.85 5.92 7.01
CA VAL A 123 -9.18 6.37 7.48
C VAL A 123 -9.15 7.72 8.18
N GLY A 124 -7.98 8.28 8.41
CA GLY A 124 -7.85 9.61 9.01
C GLY A 124 -6.42 10.01 9.32
N ARG A 125 -6.26 11.27 9.65
CA ARG A 125 -5.01 11.88 10.12
C ARG A 125 -5.30 12.76 11.33
N SER A 126 -4.30 12.97 12.18
CA SER A 126 -4.33 13.98 13.24
C SER A 126 -2.94 14.45 13.59
N LEU A 127 -2.86 15.51 14.41
CA LEU A 127 -1.62 15.93 15.05
C LEU A 127 -1.67 15.63 16.55
N THR A 128 -0.54 15.20 17.09
CA THR A 128 -0.31 15.19 18.54
C THR A 128 0.77 16.24 18.86
N LEU A 129 0.50 17.04 19.89
CA LEU A 129 1.37 18.12 20.36
C LEU A 129 1.72 17.89 21.83
N LYS A 130 2.32 16.77 22.17
CA LYS A 130 2.67 16.45 23.53
C LYS A 130 4.18 16.65 23.75
N ASP A 131 4.98 15.69 23.36
CA ASP A 131 6.44 15.75 23.50
C ASP A 131 7.12 16.16 22.19
N ASN A 132 6.48 15.81 21.08
CA ASN A 132 6.86 16.15 19.71
C ASN A 132 5.64 16.63 18.94
N ILE A 133 5.85 17.06 17.72
CA ILE A 133 4.80 17.24 16.73
C ILE A 133 4.71 15.95 15.95
N ASP A 134 3.71 15.11 16.29
CA ASP A 134 3.53 13.85 15.57
C ASP A 134 2.44 13.99 14.52
N MET A 135 2.76 13.70 13.27
CA MET A 135 1.75 13.46 12.23
C MET A 135 1.27 12.02 12.36
N ASN A 136 0.01 11.84 12.75
CA ASN A 136 -0.60 10.54 12.94
C ASN A 136 -1.37 10.11 11.71
N TYR A 137 -1.19 8.85 11.32
CA TYR A 137 -1.92 8.17 10.25
C TYR A 137 -2.74 7.04 10.88
N TYR A 138 -4.04 7.04 10.65
CA TYR A 138 -4.95 6.01 11.16
C TYR A 138 -5.29 5.06 10.02
N MET A 139 -4.93 3.81 10.19
CA MET A 139 -5.07 2.77 9.18
C MET A 139 -6.08 1.71 9.61
N GLU A 140 -7.01 1.37 8.75
CA GLU A 140 -7.75 0.11 8.80
C GLU A 140 -6.86 -0.97 8.18
N LEU A 141 -6.52 -2.00 8.96
CA LEU A 141 -5.61 -3.06 8.53
C LEU A 141 -6.35 -4.40 8.46
N PRO A 142 -6.19 -5.17 7.37
CA PRO A 142 -6.69 -6.53 7.30
C PRO A 142 -5.89 -7.46 8.21
N GLU A 143 -6.46 -8.61 8.57
CA GLU A 143 -5.84 -9.58 9.47
C GLU A 143 -4.50 -10.10 8.94
N SER A 144 -4.37 -10.23 7.63
CA SER A 144 -3.13 -10.64 6.95
C SER A 144 -1.95 -9.68 7.20
N ILE A 145 -2.23 -8.39 7.41
CA ILE A 145 -1.21 -7.38 7.73
C ILE A 145 -0.98 -7.31 9.24
N LYS A 146 -2.04 -7.36 10.06
CA LYS A 146 -1.93 -7.32 11.52
C LYS A 146 -1.09 -8.44 12.10
N SER A 147 -1.23 -9.65 11.57
CA SER A 147 -0.50 -10.83 12.01
C SER A 147 0.89 -10.99 11.39
N ASN A 148 1.29 -10.08 10.50
CA ASN A 148 2.57 -10.16 9.80
C ASN A 148 3.66 -9.39 10.56
N SER A 149 4.63 -10.12 11.10
CA SER A 149 5.77 -9.54 11.85
C SER A 149 6.71 -8.67 11.00
N ASN A 150 6.66 -8.79 9.67
CA ASN A 150 7.45 -8.00 8.73
C ASN A 150 6.67 -6.80 8.15
N ALA A 151 5.50 -6.49 8.73
CA ALA A 151 4.71 -5.35 8.31
C ALA A 151 5.05 -4.11 9.13
N TYR A 152 5.26 -2.98 8.46
CA TYR A 152 5.56 -1.68 9.08
C TYR A 152 5.07 -0.53 8.22
N MET A 153 4.77 0.61 8.86
CA MET A 153 4.60 1.89 8.19
C MET A 153 5.97 2.55 8.02
N GLU A 154 6.31 2.91 6.80
CA GLU A 154 7.52 3.66 6.45
C GLU A 154 7.16 5.12 6.19
N PHE A 155 7.87 6.01 6.88
CA PHE A 155 7.76 7.45 6.72
C PHE A 155 9.05 8.02 6.13
N THR A 156 8.92 8.92 5.16
CA THR A 156 10.03 9.71 4.64
C THR A 156 9.65 11.18 4.68
N VAL A 157 10.41 11.98 5.40
CA VAL A 157 10.21 13.43 5.48
C VAL A 157 11.14 14.10 4.47
N ASN A 158 10.57 14.72 3.43
CA ASN A 158 11.31 15.17 2.25
C ASN A 158 12.17 14.02 1.68
N ASN A 159 13.50 14.20 1.67
CA ASN A 159 14.47 13.20 1.19
C ASN A 159 15.31 12.62 2.35
N SER A 160 14.77 12.65 3.58
CA SER A 160 15.49 12.12 4.75
C SER A 160 15.54 10.58 4.73
N ARG A 161 16.37 10.02 5.64
CA ARG A 161 16.37 8.57 5.88
C ARG A 161 14.98 8.13 6.36
N PRO A 162 14.42 7.04 5.81
CA PRO A 162 13.13 6.55 6.23
C PRO A 162 13.07 6.18 7.71
N TYR A 163 11.97 6.54 8.37
CA TYR A 163 11.62 6.13 9.71
C TYR A 163 10.54 5.05 9.65
N LYS A 164 10.66 3.97 10.43
CA LYS A 164 9.79 2.80 10.37
C LYS A 164 9.07 2.58 11.70
N VAL A 165 7.78 2.31 11.64
CA VAL A 165 6.96 1.90 12.78
C VAL A 165 6.36 0.54 12.48
N SER A 166 6.72 -0.47 13.26
CA SER A 166 6.15 -1.83 13.12
C SER A 166 4.64 -1.81 13.35
N VAL A 167 3.92 -2.68 12.69
CA VAL A 167 2.48 -2.88 12.97
C VAL A 167 2.27 -3.30 14.43
N ASN A 168 3.20 -4.03 15.02
CA ASN A 168 3.14 -4.44 16.42
C ASN A 168 3.31 -3.26 17.41
N ASP A 169 3.95 -2.18 16.98
CA ASP A 169 4.15 -0.95 17.78
C ASP A 169 3.06 0.10 17.52
N ALA A 170 2.17 -0.17 16.56
CA ALA A 170 1.06 0.73 16.26
C ALA A 170 0.04 0.75 17.40
N ILE A 171 -0.48 1.93 17.69
CA ILE A 171 -1.44 2.11 18.79
C ILE A 171 -2.85 1.77 18.27
N PRO A 172 -3.52 0.74 18.83
CA PRO A 172 -4.90 0.45 18.47
C PRO A 172 -5.85 1.54 19.01
N VAL A 173 -6.78 1.96 18.18
CA VAL A 173 -7.79 2.98 18.51
C VAL A 173 -9.16 2.44 18.09
N GLU A 174 -10.11 2.43 18.98
CA GLU A 174 -11.49 2.07 18.67
C GLU A 174 -12.22 3.27 18.06
N LYS A 175 -12.84 3.06 16.89
CA LYS A 175 -13.65 4.07 16.20
C LYS A 175 -14.84 3.40 15.52
N ASN A 176 -16.04 3.82 15.90
CA ASN A 176 -17.30 3.29 15.35
C ASN A 176 -17.40 1.74 15.39
N GLY A 177 -16.97 1.12 16.49
CA GLY A 177 -16.99 -0.33 16.68
C GLY A 177 -15.94 -1.10 15.89
N LYS A 178 -14.98 -0.40 15.26
CA LYS A 178 -13.83 -0.98 14.58
C LYS A 178 -12.53 -0.58 15.24
N VAL A 179 -11.57 -1.48 15.26
CA VAL A 179 -10.18 -1.19 15.65
C VAL A 179 -9.39 -0.70 14.45
N ILE A 180 -8.89 0.52 14.53
CA ILE A 180 -7.95 1.11 13.58
C ILE A 180 -6.60 1.29 14.26
N TYR A 181 -5.53 1.39 13.49
CA TYR A 181 -4.16 1.44 14.01
C TYR A 181 -3.54 2.81 13.72
N LYS A 182 -3.07 3.46 14.79
CA LYS A 182 -2.39 4.76 14.70
C LYS A 182 -0.89 4.55 14.57
N PHE A 183 -0.32 5.12 13.50
CA PHE A 183 1.12 5.24 13.25
C PHE A 183 1.51 6.70 13.35
N ALA A 184 2.52 7.01 14.13
CA ALA A 184 2.99 8.36 14.37
C ALA A 184 4.32 8.62 13.67
N CYS A 185 4.40 9.74 12.94
CA CYS A 185 5.64 10.25 12.36
C CYS A 185 6.07 11.48 13.17
N PRO A 186 7.13 11.41 13.99
CA PRO A 186 7.62 12.56 14.73
C PRO A 186 8.28 13.57 13.80
N LEU A 187 7.99 14.84 14.01
CA LEU A 187 8.51 15.97 13.25
C LEU A 187 9.04 17.04 14.18
N ASN A 188 10.08 17.72 13.74
CA ASN A 188 10.56 18.93 14.39
C ASN A 188 9.72 20.14 13.94
N ALA A 189 9.66 21.17 14.79
CA ALA A 189 8.88 22.37 14.48
C ALA A 189 9.25 23.00 13.14
N ALA A 190 10.53 23.04 12.77
CA ALA A 190 10.99 23.56 11.49
C ALA A 190 10.53 22.74 10.27
N GLN A 191 10.08 21.50 10.48
CA GLN A 191 9.65 20.58 9.42
C GLN A 191 8.14 20.64 9.10
N MET A 192 7.41 21.59 9.66
CA MET A 192 5.95 21.70 9.44
C MET A 192 5.54 21.87 7.98
N SER A 193 6.41 22.45 7.15
CA SER A 193 6.19 22.61 5.71
C SER A 193 6.76 21.46 4.88
N ASP A 194 7.41 20.48 5.52
CA ASP A 194 8.01 19.38 4.82
C ASP A 194 6.94 18.34 4.41
N THR A 195 7.19 17.72 3.28
CA THR A 195 6.34 16.65 2.79
C THR A 195 6.67 15.35 3.52
N VAL A 196 5.68 14.79 4.21
CA VAL A 196 5.72 13.45 4.79
C VAL A 196 5.10 12.47 3.81
N LYS A 197 5.89 11.51 3.37
CA LYS A 197 5.43 10.35 2.60
C LYS A 197 5.29 9.18 3.54
N ALA A 198 4.13 8.56 3.55
CA ALA A 198 3.80 7.40 4.38
C ALA A 198 3.31 6.25 3.51
N LYS A 199 3.85 5.05 3.70
CA LYS A 199 3.40 3.84 3.00
C LYS A 199 3.51 2.63 3.90
N MET A 200 2.56 1.73 3.80
CA MET A 200 2.65 0.42 4.42
C MET A 200 3.60 -0.47 3.61
N VAL A 201 4.48 -1.18 4.28
CA VAL A 201 5.37 -2.16 3.67
C VAL A 201 5.12 -3.51 4.33
N VAL A 202 4.87 -4.54 3.54
CA VAL A 202 4.58 -5.90 3.99
C VAL A 202 5.49 -6.86 3.23
N ASP A 203 6.36 -7.59 3.94
CA ASP A 203 7.34 -8.50 3.35
C ASP A 203 8.18 -7.85 2.22
N GLY A 204 8.55 -6.57 2.41
CA GLY A 204 9.31 -5.79 1.44
C GLY A 204 8.50 -5.18 0.29
N ASN A 205 7.22 -5.49 0.17
CA ASN A 205 6.33 -4.93 -0.86
C ASN A 205 5.65 -3.67 -0.33
N SER A 206 5.76 -2.57 -1.06
CA SER A 206 5.12 -1.29 -0.73
C SER A 206 3.66 -1.28 -1.12
N GLY A 207 2.79 -0.80 -0.22
CA GLY A 207 1.41 -0.46 -0.48
C GLY A 207 1.24 0.95 -1.07
N ASN A 208 0.07 1.56 -0.83
CA ASN A 208 -0.23 2.90 -1.28
C ASN A 208 0.66 3.94 -0.58
N GLU A 209 1.15 4.94 -1.32
CA GLU A 209 1.87 6.08 -0.75
C GLU A 209 0.90 7.23 -0.47
N TYR A 210 0.93 7.73 0.75
CA TYR A 210 0.15 8.87 1.23
C TYR A 210 1.08 10.03 1.49
N THR A 211 0.84 11.14 0.84
CA THR A 211 1.67 12.36 0.95
C THR A 211 0.89 13.45 1.67
N TYR A 212 1.50 14.07 2.70
CA TYR A 212 0.86 15.14 3.47
C TYR A 212 1.90 15.95 4.26
N SER A 213 1.51 17.10 4.80
CA SER A 213 2.33 17.92 5.68
C SER A 213 1.52 18.47 6.87
N VAL A 214 2.20 18.89 7.92
CA VAL A 214 1.55 19.60 9.05
C VAL A 214 0.90 20.89 8.58
N LYS A 215 1.55 21.61 7.69
CA LYS A 215 1.02 22.84 7.08
C LYS A 215 -0.27 22.60 6.30
N GLU A 216 -0.34 21.53 5.50
CA GLU A 216 -1.56 21.18 4.76
C GLU A 216 -2.70 20.82 5.72
N TYR A 217 -2.43 20.02 6.75
CA TYR A 217 -3.39 19.70 7.79
C TYR A 217 -3.94 20.95 8.49
N ALA A 218 -3.04 21.84 8.90
CA ALA A 218 -3.40 23.11 9.55
C ALA A 218 -4.22 24.02 8.62
N THR A 219 -3.84 24.11 7.36
CA THR A 219 -4.56 24.91 6.34
C THR A 219 -5.96 24.38 6.10
N GLU A 220 -6.11 23.04 6.05
CA GLU A 220 -7.43 22.41 5.91
C GLU A 220 -8.33 22.70 7.11
N LEU A 221 -7.82 22.63 8.34
CA LEU A 221 -8.56 23.03 9.55
C LEU A 221 -8.99 24.50 9.50
N LEU A 222 -8.09 25.39 9.12
CA LEU A 222 -8.38 26.83 9.02
C LEU A 222 -9.44 27.13 7.95
N SER A 223 -9.46 26.39 6.84
CA SER A 223 -10.48 26.54 5.79
C SER A 223 -11.89 26.16 6.27
N LYS A 224 -11.98 25.35 7.32
CA LYS A 224 -13.22 24.89 7.97
C LYS A 224 -13.37 25.48 9.37
N SER A 225 -12.89 26.71 9.59
CA SER A 225 -12.83 27.34 10.91
C SER A 225 -14.17 27.39 11.66
N ASN A 226 -15.29 27.45 10.92
CA ASN A 226 -16.64 27.45 11.51
C ASN A 226 -17.06 26.08 12.10
N GLU A 227 -16.37 25.01 11.77
CA GLU A 227 -16.64 23.64 12.26
C GLU A 227 -15.88 23.33 13.55
N TYR A 228 -14.96 24.19 13.98
CA TYR A 228 -14.07 23.99 15.12
C TYR A 228 -14.19 25.08 16.20
N PRO A 229 -13.93 24.76 17.47
CA PRO A 229 -13.85 25.74 18.54
C PRO A 229 -12.82 26.83 18.26
N ALA A 230 -13.09 28.05 18.71
CA ALA A 230 -12.19 29.20 18.50
C ALA A 230 -10.78 28.95 19.06
N GLU A 231 -10.67 28.25 20.18
CA GLU A 231 -9.40 27.88 20.81
C GLU A 231 -8.60 26.92 19.92
N THR A 232 -9.25 25.98 19.22
CA THR A 232 -8.61 25.10 18.24
C THR A 232 -8.03 25.91 17.09
N ILE A 233 -8.77 26.86 16.56
CA ILE A 233 -8.32 27.75 15.48
C ILE A 233 -7.15 28.63 15.94
N LYS A 234 -7.21 29.18 17.16
CA LYS A 234 -6.11 29.93 17.77
C LYS A 234 -4.85 29.06 17.90
N LEU A 235 -4.98 27.82 18.40
CA LEU A 235 -3.88 26.87 18.52
C LEU A 235 -3.24 26.55 17.18
N VAL A 236 -4.04 26.31 16.13
CA VAL A 236 -3.53 26.01 14.79
C VAL A 236 -2.74 27.18 14.20
N LYS A 237 -3.22 28.42 14.40
CA LYS A 237 -2.49 29.64 13.99
C LYS A 237 -1.16 29.77 14.76
N ALA A 238 -1.18 29.55 16.07
CA ALA A 238 0.01 29.57 16.91
C ALA A 238 1.03 28.50 16.50
N LEU A 239 0.57 27.29 16.17
CA LEU A 239 1.39 26.20 15.67
C LEU A 239 2.12 26.57 14.37
N LEU A 240 1.43 27.18 13.39
CA LEU A 240 2.04 27.63 12.15
C LEU A 240 3.07 28.73 12.36
N ASN A 241 2.79 29.67 13.27
CA ASN A 241 3.73 30.72 13.64
C ASN A 241 4.99 30.14 14.33
N TYR A 242 4.81 29.19 15.23
CA TYR A 242 5.90 28.45 15.87
C TYR A 242 6.78 27.73 14.84
N GLY A 243 6.17 27.06 13.86
CA GLY A 243 6.91 26.44 12.75
C GLY A 243 7.77 27.43 11.98
N THR A 244 7.23 28.59 11.64
CA THR A 244 7.98 29.64 10.94
C THR A 244 9.10 30.21 11.80
N ALA A 245 8.87 30.42 13.08
CA ALA A 245 9.91 30.87 14.00
C ALA A 245 11.07 29.84 14.09
N ALA A 246 10.73 28.56 14.20
CA ALA A 246 11.70 27.47 14.18
C ALA A 246 12.46 27.40 12.84
N GLN A 247 11.78 27.51 11.71
CA GLN A 247 12.43 27.57 10.38
C GLN A 247 13.45 28.71 10.30
N SER A 248 13.09 29.90 10.79
CA SER A 248 13.95 31.07 10.78
C SER A 248 15.15 30.89 11.73
N PHE A 249 14.93 30.34 12.91
CA PHE A 249 15.99 30.11 13.90
C PHE A 249 17.01 29.09 13.42
N PHE A 250 16.55 27.95 12.90
CA PHE A 250 17.41 26.87 12.39
C PHE A 250 17.89 27.10 10.94
N LYS A 251 17.47 28.18 10.30
CA LYS A 251 17.74 28.47 8.87
C LYS A 251 17.37 27.32 7.95
N TYR A 252 16.24 26.68 8.25
CA TYR A 252 15.76 25.51 7.57
C TYR A 252 14.48 25.81 6.80
N ASN A 253 14.43 25.52 5.49
CA ASN A 253 13.25 25.64 4.61
C ASN A 253 12.55 27.02 4.71
N THR A 254 13.33 28.11 4.84
CA THR A 254 12.86 29.48 5.08
C THR A 254 12.13 30.08 3.88
N ASP A 255 12.30 29.52 2.70
CA ASP A 255 11.59 29.89 1.46
C ASP A 255 10.13 29.40 1.45
N LYS A 256 9.79 28.45 2.34
CA LYS A 256 8.44 27.87 2.48
C LYS A 256 7.92 27.99 3.91
N PRO A 257 7.74 29.20 4.45
CA PRO A 257 7.35 29.38 5.84
C PRO A 257 6.00 28.71 6.12
N ALA A 258 5.90 28.08 7.30
CA ALA A 258 4.71 27.34 7.71
C ALA A 258 3.47 28.26 7.75
N ASN A 259 3.63 29.50 8.22
CA ASN A 259 2.56 30.49 8.36
C ASN A 259 2.31 31.33 7.12
N ALA A 260 2.84 30.97 5.94
CA ALA A 260 2.70 31.78 4.73
C ALA A 260 1.23 32.11 4.36
N GLY A 261 0.31 31.23 4.69
CA GLY A 261 -1.13 31.41 4.44
C GLY A 261 -1.91 32.20 5.49
N LEU A 262 -1.27 32.62 6.60
CA LEU A 262 -1.92 33.43 7.62
C LEU A 262 -1.96 34.91 7.23
N SER A 263 -2.98 35.64 7.71
CA SER A 263 -3.04 37.10 7.63
C SER A 263 -1.91 37.74 8.46
N ASP A 264 -1.56 38.98 8.15
CA ASP A 264 -0.53 39.69 8.91
C ASP A 264 -0.95 39.92 10.36
N THR A 265 -2.24 40.10 10.63
CA THR A 265 -2.79 40.16 11.99
C THR A 265 -2.57 38.85 12.74
N ASP A 266 -2.84 37.71 12.11
CA ASP A 266 -2.65 36.39 12.73
C ASP A 266 -1.18 36.04 12.98
N LYS A 267 -0.27 36.55 12.16
CA LYS A 267 1.17 36.44 12.36
C LYS A 267 1.66 37.31 13.53
N ALA A 268 1.06 38.49 13.69
CA ALA A 268 1.46 39.45 14.73
C ALA A 268 1.06 39.02 16.14
N VAL A 269 -0.07 38.32 16.31
CA VAL A 269 -0.54 37.82 17.62
C VAL A 269 0.49 36.91 18.30
N ALA A 270 1.23 36.11 17.55
CA ALA A 270 2.24 35.23 18.08
C ALA A 270 3.43 35.97 18.73
N ALA A 271 3.75 37.17 18.30
CA ALA A 271 4.87 37.94 18.86
C ALA A 271 4.52 38.46 20.28
N ALA A 272 3.26 38.88 20.51
CA ALA A 272 2.80 39.35 21.81
C ALA A 272 2.72 38.20 22.83
N ASP A 273 2.16 37.07 22.45
CA ASP A 273 2.08 35.86 23.31
C ASP A 273 3.49 35.34 23.69
N PHE A 274 4.46 35.51 22.83
CA PHE A 274 5.86 35.08 23.09
C PHE A 274 6.58 35.95 24.12
N GLU A 275 6.35 37.25 24.15
CA GLU A 275 6.97 38.16 25.13
C GLU A 275 6.40 37.92 26.56
N GLU A 276 5.11 37.62 26.66
CA GLU A 276 4.48 37.22 27.93
C GLU A 276 5.09 35.92 28.46
N TYR A 277 5.29 34.92 27.61
CA TYR A 277 5.91 33.63 27.95
C TYR A 277 7.38 33.79 28.39
N LYS A 278 8.14 34.64 27.70
CA LYS A 278 9.51 34.98 28.14
C LYS A 278 9.55 35.59 29.55
N ALA A 279 8.60 36.43 29.89
CA ALA A 279 8.55 37.03 31.22
C ALA A 279 8.31 35.99 32.32
N VAL A 280 7.44 35.02 32.08
CA VAL A 280 7.15 33.92 33.01
C VAL A 280 8.41 33.05 33.23
N ILE A 281 9.09 32.65 32.17
CA ILE A 281 10.33 31.85 32.29
C ILE A 281 11.42 32.60 33.03
N LYS A 282 11.60 33.89 32.80
CA LYS A 282 12.58 34.73 33.55
C LYS A 282 12.24 34.80 35.02
N THR A 283 10.96 34.84 35.37
CA THR A 283 10.50 34.92 36.76
C THR A 283 10.79 33.60 37.49
N ASP A 284 10.57 32.49 36.88
CA ASP A 284 10.87 31.18 37.45
C ASP A 284 12.35 30.91 37.59
N SER A 285 13.19 31.32 36.65
CA SER A 285 14.65 31.23 36.75
C SER A 285 15.23 32.18 37.83
N ALA A 286 14.59 33.33 38.05
CA ALA A 286 15.01 34.27 39.07
C ALA A 286 14.78 33.76 40.50
N ASN A 287 13.85 32.82 40.70
CA ASN A 287 13.55 32.23 41.99
C ASN A 287 14.49 31.10 42.42
N GLY A 288 15.61 30.91 41.74
CA GLY A 288 16.68 30.00 42.16
C GLY A 288 16.42 28.53 41.96
N GLN A 289 15.42 28.19 41.22
CA GLN A 289 15.13 26.82 40.80
C GLN A 289 16.02 26.44 39.62
N SER A 290 17.28 26.19 39.88
CA SER A 290 18.29 25.82 38.88
C SER A 290 18.12 24.37 38.38
N ASN A 291 17.18 23.64 38.84
CA ASN A 291 17.06 22.20 38.62
C ASN A 291 16.43 21.85 37.25
N GLY A 292 17.11 22.18 36.19
CA GLY A 292 16.73 21.73 34.85
C GLY A 292 15.72 22.58 34.12
N LEU A 293 14.98 23.48 34.78
CA LEU A 293 14.03 24.39 34.11
C LEU A 293 14.73 25.35 33.15
N THR A 294 15.96 25.75 33.46
CA THR A 294 16.80 26.57 32.60
C THR A 294 17.11 25.86 31.25
N TYR A 295 17.24 24.55 31.27
CA TYR A 295 17.45 23.75 30.07
C TYR A 295 16.21 23.63 29.18
N TYR A 296 15.03 23.56 29.78
CA TYR A 296 13.79 23.51 29.03
C TYR A 296 13.46 24.86 28.37
N GLY A 297 13.75 25.96 29.02
CA GLY A 297 13.59 27.29 28.43
C GLY A 297 14.54 27.56 27.26
N SER A 298 15.77 27.06 27.30
CA SER A 298 16.74 27.22 26.20
C SER A 298 16.51 26.26 25.02
N SER A 299 15.80 25.16 25.24
CA SER A 299 15.46 24.21 24.17
C SER A 299 14.16 24.55 23.47
N LEU A 300 13.36 25.46 23.99
CA LEU A 300 12.12 25.95 23.39
C LEU A 300 12.31 27.21 22.54
N ILE A 301 13.49 27.79 22.54
CA ILE A 301 13.90 28.90 21.70
C ILE A 301 14.84 28.36 20.56
#